data_96c0c67c90c1d8cbb27b7e5d236f1173
#
_entry.id   96c0c67c90c1d8cbb27b7e5d236f1173
#
_cell.length_a   1.000
_cell.length_b   1.000
_cell.length_c   1.000
_cell.angle_alpha   90.00
_cell.angle_beta   90.00
_cell.angle_gamma   90.00
#
_symmetry.space_group_name_H-M   'P 1'
#
loop_
_entity.id
_entity.type
_entity.pdbx_description
1 polymer ?
#
loop_
_entity_poly.entity_id
_entity_poly.type
_entity_poly.pdbx_seq_one_letter_code
_entity_poly.pdbx_strand_id
1 'polypeptide(L)'
;MTEFITTSRGDRVAYDLRGTGPAVVFVTGAGPDRADDPVTAGTAQRAADDGVTTVTFDRLGRGESPAEGRLDLDRELAAVAAMIDVAGGSAVLVGHSSGCSVSLRAAEAGLPVAGLALWEAPLGDPAATTQAWADEIERLLDAGDHENAMRHYMKDMPPEWLAGMEASPAWPMIARTVAAYRADAQSLAWAQRALEDRTLDVTVPVLAMYGVETFPEMPVAAASIVAAVPKGVEKEMPGAMHSWEPEPMAAELAEFARQCAG
;
A
#
# COMPACT_ATOMS: atom_id res chain seq x y z
N MET A 1 17.42 4.23 -12.25
CA MET A 1 18.31 5.16 -11.48
C MET A 1 17.43 5.86 -10.47
N THR A 2 17.80 5.85 -9.18
CA THR A 2 17.00 6.52 -8.15
C THR A 2 16.92 8.01 -8.39
N GLU A 3 15.71 8.53 -8.43
CA GLU A 3 15.41 9.95 -8.50
C GLU A 3 14.75 10.42 -7.20
N PHE A 4 14.64 11.73 -7.01
CA PHE A 4 14.08 12.31 -5.79
C PHE A 4 13.16 13.47 -6.11
N ILE A 5 12.05 13.57 -5.37
CA ILE A 5 11.13 14.70 -5.42
C ILE A 5 10.84 15.20 -4.00
N THR A 6 10.45 16.46 -3.89
CA THR A 6 9.97 17.02 -2.63
C THR A 6 8.45 17.15 -2.68
N THR A 7 7.77 16.58 -1.69
CA THR A 7 6.30 16.64 -1.58
C THR A 7 5.81 18.03 -1.22
N SER A 8 4.51 18.29 -1.33
CA SER A 8 3.87 19.52 -0.87
C SER A 8 4.00 19.77 0.64
N ARG A 9 4.37 18.73 1.42
CA ARG A 9 4.64 18.80 2.86
C ARG A 9 6.12 18.99 3.20
N GLY A 10 6.99 19.06 2.17
CA GLY A 10 8.43 19.25 2.34
C GLY A 10 9.23 17.97 2.51
N ASP A 11 8.61 16.81 2.42
CA ASP A 11 9.28 15.52 2.51
C ASP A 11 10.00 15.15 1.23
N ARG A 12 11.20 14.61 1.33
CA ARG A 12 11.96 14.09 0.20
C ARG A 12 11.63 12.62 -0.02
N VAL A 13 11.19 12.27 -1.22
CA VAL A 13 10.81 10.92 -1.60
C VAL A 13 11.73 10.41 -2.70
N ALA A 14 12.28 9.21 -2.49
CA ALA A 14 13.09 8.47 -3.47
C ALA A 14 12.19 7.58 -4.33
N TYR A 15 12.39 7.59 -5.63
CA TYR A 15 11.60 6.78 -6.56
C TYR A 15 12.43 6.29 -7.76
N ASP A 16 11.90 5.28 -8.43
CA ASP A 16 12.31 4.88 -9.78
C ASP A 16 11.16 5.05 -10.75
N LEU A 17 11.42 5.68 -11.87
CA LEU A 17 10.50 5.83 -13.00
C LEU A 17 10.98 4.99 -14.19
N ARG A 18 10.08 4.19 -14.78
CA ARG A 18 10.38 3.35 -15.94
C ARG A 18 9.25 3.38 -16.96
N GLY A 19 9.57 3.09 -18.22
CA GLY A 19 8.60 2.92 -19.29
C GLY A 19 7.98 4.21 -19.79
N THR A 20 6.98 4.06 -20.64
CA THR A 20 6.17 5.15 -21.22
C THR A 20 4.78 4.62 -21.54
N GLY A 21 3.73 5.44 -21.38
CA GLY A 21 2.33 5.07 -21.61
C GLY A 21 1.45 5.33 -20.39
N PRO A 22 0.29 4.67 -20.26
CA PRO A 22 -0.55 4.79 -19.09
C PRO A 22 0.22 4.50 -17.80
N ALA A 23 -0.04 5.28 -16.75
CA ALA A 23 0.80 5.26 -15.55
C ALA A 23 0.29 4.34 -14.45
N VAL A 24 1.23 3.69 -13.76
CA VAL A 24 1.02 2.81 -12.62
C VAL A 24 1.97 3.24 -11.49
N VAL A 25 1.46 3.49 -10.31
CA VAL A 25 2.23 3.84 -9.10
C VAL A 25 2.04 2.73 -8.06
N PHE A 26 3.12 2.12 -7.60
CA PHE A 26 3.09 1.06 -6.59
C PHE A 26 3.12 1.65 -5.18
N VAL A 27 2.03 1.44 -4.43
CA VAL A 27 1.88 1.82 -3.02
C VAL A 27 2.00 0.55 -2.18
N THR A 28 3.22 0.26 -1.73
CA THR A 28 3.53 -0.94 -0.94
C THR A 28 2.90 -0.88 0.47
N GLY A 29 2.72 -2.03 1.10
CA GLY A 29 2.26 -2.15 2.48
C GLY A 29 3.34 -1.85 3.53
N ALA A 30 3.09 -2.26 4.77
CA ALA A 30 4.11 -2.29 5.81
C ALA A 30 5.14 -3.38 5.47
N GLY A 31 6.41 -3.01 5.37
CA GLY A 31 7.43 -3.98 4.98
C GLY A 31 8.67 -3.34 4.35
N PRO A 32 9.33 -4.05 3.43
CA PRO A 32 10.59 -3.66 2.84
C PRO A 32 10.50 -2.34 2.05
N ASP A 33 11.64 -1.71 1.87
CA ASP A 33 11.81 -0.62 0.92
C ASP A 33 12.03 -1.13 -0.52
N ARG A 34 12.16 -0.23 -1.49
CA ARG A 34 12.35 -0.57 -2.92
C ARG A 34 13.54 -1.49 -3.18
N ALA A 35 14.62 -1.35 -2.41
CA ALA A 35 15.85 -2.11 -2.64
C ALA A 35 15.69 -3.57 -2.22
N ASP A 36 14.84 -3.83 -1.24
CA ASP A 36 14.61 -5.14 -0.64
C ASP A 36 13.31 -5.81 -1.13
N ASP A 37 12.62 -5.23 -2.13
CA ASP A 37 11.40 -5.77 -2.75
C ASP A 37 11.61 -6.17 -4.22
N PRO A 38 12.22 -7.33 -4.50
CA PRO A 38 12.46 -7.80 -5.86
C PRO A 38 11.17 -8.16 -6.60
N VAL A 39 10.08 -8.47 -5.90
CA VAL A 39 8.79 -8.84 -6.50
C VAL A 39 8.16 -7.60 -7.14
N THR A 40 8.01 -6.52 -6.39
CA THR A 40 7.50 -5.25 -6.93
C THR A 40 8.42 -4.69 -8.00
N ALA A 41 9.73 -4.69 -7.79
CA ALA A 41 10.71 -4.21 -8.77
C ALA A 41 10.66 -5.00 -10.09
N GLY A 42 10.54 -6.34 -9.99
CA GLY A 42 10.42 -7.22 -11.17
C GLY A 42 9.10 -7.03 -11.90
N THR A 43 7.99 -6.81 -11.18
CA THR A 43 6.68 -6.51 -11.76
C THR A 43 6.70 -5.17 -12.49
N ALA A 44 7.23 -4.13 -11.85
CA ALA A 44 7.32 -2.79 -12.43
C ALA A 44 8.17 -2.78 -13.71
N GLN A 45 9.28 -3.52 -13.74
CA GLN A 45 10.11 -3.61 -14.93
C GLN A 45 9.35 -4.28 -16.09
N ARG A 46 8.68 -5.43 -15.85
CA ARG A 46 7.90 -6.15 -16.88
C ARG A 46 6.74 -5.32 -17.41
N ALA A 47 5.99 -4.65 -16.51
CA ALA A 47 4.91 -3.77 -16.91
C ALA A 47 5.43 -2.58 -17.77
N ALA A 48 6.60 -2.05 -17.44
CA ALA A 48 7.23 -1.00 -18.25
C ALA A 48 7.64 -1.51 -19.64
N ASP A 49 8.16 -2.74 -19.73
CA ASP A 49 8.48 -3.39 -21.00
C ASP A 49 7.21 -3.63 -21.85
N ASP A 50 6.05 -3.81 -21.22
CA ASP A 50 4.73 -3.94 -21.85
C ASP A 50 4.06 -2.59 -22.19
N GLY A 51 4.78 -1.47 -22.08
CA GLY A 51 4.35 -0.17 -22.60
C GLY A 51 3.47 0.63 -21.63
N VAL A 52 3.72 0.51 -20.34
CA VAL A 52 3.15 1.41 -19.31
C VAL A 52 4.27 2.17 -18.60
N THR A 53 3.93 3.32 -18.04
CA THR A 53 4.81 4.04 -17.12
C THR A 53 4.67 3.43 -15.74
N THR A 54 5.77 3.08 -15.07
CA THR A 54 5.75 2.55 -13.71
C THR A 54 6.57 3.41 -12.77
N VAL A 55 6.02 3.67 -11.59
CA VAL A 55 6.70 4.35 -10.48
C VAL A 55 6.71 3.44 -9.27
N THR A 56 7.91 3.13 -8.77
CA THR A 56 8.12 2.53 -7.46
C THR A 56 8.81 3.54 -6.56
N PHE A 57 8.44 3.63 -5.30
CA PHE A 57 9.01 4.63 -4.38
C PHE A 57 9.18 4.08 -2.97
N ASP A 58 10.12 4.64 -2.24
CA ASP A 58 10.23 4.41 -0.81
C ASP A 58 9.23 5.29 -0.09
N ARG A 59 8.29 4.68 0.62
CA ARG A 59 7.34 5.41 1.46
C ARG A 59 8.07 6.17 2.56
N LEU A 60 7.44 7.19 3.12
CA LEU A 60 8.07 8.07 4.11
C LEU A 60 8.62 7.31 5.33
N GLY A 61 9.85 7.60 5.71
CA GLY A 61 10.58 6.95 6.80
C GLY A 61 11.18 5.59 6.44
N ARG A 62 11.20 5.21 5.16
CA ARG A 62 11.75 3.94 4.65
C ARG A 62 12.83 4.20 3.61
N GLY A 63 13.77 3.26 3.47
CA GLY A 63 14.82 3.28 2.43
C GLY A 63 15.53 4.63 2.28
N GLU A 64 15.49 5.17 1.07
CA GLU A 64 16.09 6.47 0.73
C GLU A 64 15.13 7.67 0.87
N SER A 65 13.96 7.48 1.51
CA SER A 65 12.97 8.52 1.83
C SER A 65 12.97 8.85 3.34
N PRO A 66 14.05 9.43 3.89
CA PRO A 66 14.10 9.75 5.30
C PRO A 66 13.05 10.81 5.62
N ALA A 67 12.36 10.63 6.73
CA ALA A 67 11.37 11.59 7.20
C ALA A 67 11.43 11.68 8.74
N GLU A 68 11.28 12.88 9.26
CA GLU A 68 11.32 13.17 10.70
C GLU A 68 9.95 13.56 11.22
N GLY A 69 9.74 13.43 12.52
CA GLY A 69 8.51 13.78 13.20
C GLY A 69 7.38 12.77 13.00
N ARG A 70 6.14 13.24 13.10
CA ARG A 70 4.96 12.38 13.00
C ARG A 70 4.66 12.02 11.53
N LEU A 71 4.76 10.73 11.19
CA LEU A 71 4.50 10.20 9.84
C LEU A 71 3.03 9.77 9.74
N ASP A 72 2.14 10.72 9.59
CA ASP A 72 0.71 10.48 9.49
C ASP A 72 0.22 10.26 8.05
N LEU A 73 -1.05 9.88 7.93
CA LEU A 73 -1.69 9.59 6.67
C LEU A 73 -1.72 10.79 5.71
N ASP A 74 -1.84 12.01 6.23
CA ASP A 74 -1.84 13.23 5.38
C ASP A 74 -0.49 13.45 4.70
N ARG A 75 0.62 13.15 5.38
CA ARG A 75 1.95 13.21 4.76
C ARG A 75 2.12 12.10 3.73
N GLU A 76 1.63 10.90 4.03
CA GLU A 76 1.67 9.77 3.10
C GLU A 76 0.87 10.07 1.82
N LEU A 77 -0.32 10.65 1.94
CA LEU A 77 -1.10 11.08 0.78
C LEU A 77 -0.39 12.16 -0.05
N ALA A 78 0.37 13.05 0.59
CA ALA A 78 1.21 14.02 -0.14
C ALA A 78 2.35 13.34 -0.90
N ALA A 79 2.91 12.24 -0.38
CA ALA A 79 3.90 11.43 -1.10
C ALA A 79 3.27 10.72 -2.29
N VAL A 80 2.09 10.10 -2.12
CA VAL A 80 1.34 9.47 -3.23
C VAL A 80 1.00 10.50 -4.32
N ALA A 81 0.55 11.70 -3.94
CA ALA A 81 0.28 12.78 -4.90
C ALA A 81 1.52 13.16 -5.72
N ALA A 82 2.69 13.28 -5.06
CA ALA A 82 3.94 13.56 -5.75
C ALA A 82 4.34 12.45 -6.71
N MET A 83 4.06 11.17 -6.38
CA MET A 83 4.31 10.04 -7.29
C MET A 83 3.35 10.05 -8.49
N ILE A 84 2.09 10.44 -8.32
CA ILE A 84 1.15 10.63 -9.43
C ILE A 84 1.63 11.76 -10.35
N ASP A 85 2.13 12.86 -9.79
CA ASP A 85 2.69 13.97 -10.58
C ASP A 85 3.91 13.52 -11.41
N VAL A 86 4.84 12.77 -10.79
CA VAL A 86 6.00 12.15 -11.48
C VAL A 86 5.55 11.22 -12.61
N ALA A 87 4.47 10.50 -12.40
CA ALA A 87 3.91 9.55 -13.37
C ALA A 87 3.18 10.23 -14.56
N GLY A 88 3.02 11.56 -14.54
CA GLY A 88 2.38 12.32 -15.62
C GLY A 88 1.03 12.95 -15.24
N GLY A 89 0.68 12.99 -13.96
CA GLY A 89 -0.49 13.74 -13.44
C GLY A 89 -1.77 12.91 -13.29
N SER A 90 -1.77 11.64 -13.72
CA SER A 90 -2.86 10.68 -13.42
C SER A 90 -2.29 9.26 -13.48
N ALA A 91 -2.67 8.36 -12.56
CA ALA A 91 -2.16 7.01 -12.51
C ALA A 91 -3.14 6.01 -11.91
N VAL A 92 -3.00 4.74 -12.29
CA VAL A 92 -3.53 3.62 -11.51
C VAL A 92 -2.64 3.44 -10.28
N LEU A 93 -3.23 3.36 -9.09
CA LEU A 93 -2.52 3.00 -7.87
C LEU A 93 -2.58 1.49 -7.66
N VAL A 94 -1.42 0.87 -7.49
CA VAL A 94 -1.30 -0.55 -7.12
C VAL A 94 -1.05 -0.61 -5.63
N GLY A 95 -2.09 -0.87 -4.85
CA GLY A 95 -1.98 -1.07 -3.41
C GLY A 95 -1.61 -2.52 -3.09
N HIS A 96 -0.65 -2.71 -2.19
CA HIS A 96 -0.33 -4.01 -1.61
C HIS A 96 -0.58 -3.97 -0.11
N SER A 97 -1.33 -4.94 0.44
CA SER A 97 -1.58 -5.00 1.88
C SER A 97 -2.20 -3.70 2.41
N SER A 98 -1.65 -3.08 3.44
CA SER A 98 -2.07 -1.77 3.94
C SER A 98 -1.95 -0.63 2.91
N GLY A 99 -1.12 -0.77 1.89
CA GLY A 99 -1.07 0.15 0.74
C GLY A 99 -2.39 0.22 -0.04
N CYS A 100 -3.24 -0.81 0.07
CA CYS A 100 -4.60 -0.79 -0.48
C CYS A 100 -5.45 0.29 0.18
N SER A 101 -5.44 0.38 1.51
CA SER A 101 -6.20 1.38 2.25
C SER A 101 -5.68 2.81 2.03
N VAL A 102 -4.36 2.97 1.91
CA VAL A 102 -3.75 4.25 1.49
C VAL A 102 -4.23 4.65 0.09
N SER A 103 -4.26 3.70 -0.86
CA SER A 103 -4.71 3.94 -2.24
C SER A 103 -6.20 4.27 -2.32
N LEU A 104 -7.06 3.56 -1.55
CA LEU A 104 -8.48 3.89 -1.40
C LEU A 104 -8.67 5.30 -0.86
N ARG A 105 -7.92 5.68 0.18
CA ARG A 105 -7.99 7.01 0.77
C ARG A 105 -7.50 8.10 -0.17
N ALA A 106 -6.47 7.82 -0.99
CA ALA A 106 -5.98 8.73 -2.01
C ALA A 106 -7.06 9.04 -3.06
N ALA A 107 -7.77 8.01 -3.54
CA ALA A 107 -8.86 8.16 -4.49
C ALA A 107 -10.05 8.95 -3.89
N GLU A 108 -10.46 8.62 -2.66
CA GLU A 108 -11.54 9.34 -1.97
C GLU A 108 -11.17 10.79 -1.66
N ALA A 109 -9.90 11.08 -1.35
CA ALA A 109 -9.40 12.44 -1.14
C ALA A 109 -9.35 13.27 -2.43
N GLY A 110 -9.72 12.71 -3.58
CA GLY A 110 -9.78 13.41 -4.87
C GLY A 110 -8.42 13.57 -5.54
N LEU A 111 -7.40 12.77 -5.17
CA LEU A 111 -6.17 12.72 -5.96
C LEU A 111 -6.48 12.19 -7.37
N PRO A 112 -5.70 12.56 -8.40
CA PRO A 112 -5.97 12.21 -9.78
C PRO A 112 -5.65 10.72 -10.06
N VAL A 113 -6.41 9.83 -9.39
CA VAL A 113 -6.32 8.38 -9.52
C VAL A 113 -7.17 7.93 -10.71
N ALA A 114 -6.56 7.24 -11.68
CA ALA A 114 -7.25 6.70 -12.85
C ALA A 114 -7.98 5.38 -12.54
N GLY A 115 -7.47 4.59 -11.60
CA GLY A 115 -8.03 3.32 -11.15
C GLY A 115 -7.26 2.77 -9.96
N LEU A 116 -7.79 1.76 -9.31
CA LEU A 116 -7.17 1.08 -8.16
C LEU A 116 -7.00 -0.41 -8.46
N ALA A 117 -5.77 -0.92 -8.36
CA ALA A 117 -5.44 -2.33 -8.39
C ALA A 117 -4.97 -2.72 -6.98
N LEU A 118 -5.77 -3.48 -6.24
CA LEU A 118 -5.61 -3.72 -4.81
C LEU A 118 -5.29 -5.18 -4.56
N TRP A 119 -4.09 -5.46 -4.07
CA TRP A 119 -3.64 -6.81 -3.74
C TRP A 119 -3.72 -7.09 -2.25
N GLU A 120 -4.57 -8.06 -1.89
CA GLU A 120 -4.70 -8.61 -0.54
C GLU A 120 -4.82 -7.52 0.55
N ALA A 121 -5.83 -6.67 0.40
CA ALA A 121 -6.15 -5.66 1.40
C ALA A 121 -6.58 -6.33 2.72
N PRO A 122 -5.93 -6.09 3.86
CA PRO A 122 -6.30 -6.71 5.13
C PRO A 122 -7.51 -6.00 5.78
N LEU A 123 -8.65 -6.09 5.11
CA LEU A 123 -9.92 -5.44 5.46
C LEU A 123 -11.00 -6.50 5.65
N GLY A 124 -11.25 -6.92 6.87
CA GLY A 124 -12.22 -7.98 7.18
C GLY A 124 -12.69 -7.97 8.63
N ASP A 125 -11.99 -7.26 9.49
CA ASP A 125 -12.34 -7.12 10.89
C ASP A 125 -13.45 -6.07 11.12
N PRO A 126 -14.22 -6.15 12.21
CA PRO A 126 -15.13 -5.07 12.59
C PRO A 126 -14.40 -3.73 12.75
N ALA A 127 -15.00 -2.63 12.27
CA ALA A 127 -14.40 -1.30 12.32
C ALA A 127 -13.97 -0.86 13.74
N ALA A 128 -14.74 -1.24 14.75
CA ALA A 128 -14.39 -0.95 16.15
C ALA A 128 -13.10 -1.67 16.60
N THR A 129 -12.87 -2.90 16.14
CA THR A 129 -11.65 -3.69 16.43
C THR A 129 -10.44 -3.05 15.77
N THR A 130 -10.54 -2.73 14.49
CA THR A 130 -9.46 -2.08 13.74
C THR A 130 -9.15 -0.69 14.29
N GLN A 131 -10.17 0.06 14.70
CA GLN A 131 -9.95 1.37 15.35
C GLN A 131 -9.22 1.23 16.68
N ALA A 132 -9.63 0.30 17.56
CA ALA A 132 -8.95 0.07 18.83
C ALA A 132 -7.49 -0.38 18.65
N TRP A 133 -7.22 -1.19 17.63
CA TRP A 133 -5.87 -1.58 17.24
C TRP A 133 -5.04 -0.37 16.78
N ALA A 134 -5.59 0.49 15.95
CA ALA A 134 -4.91 1.70 15.47
C ALA A 134 -4.67 2.71 16.61
N ASP A 135 -5.63 2.90 17.50
CA ASP A 135 -5.51 3.80 18.66
C ASP A 135 -4.39 3.37 19.61
N GLU A 136 -4.22 2.06 19.82
CA GLU A 136 -3.13 1.55 20.66
C GLU A 136 -1.76 1.74 20.00
N ILE A 137 -1.66 1.56 18.67
CA ILE A 137 -0.43 1.87 17.91
C ILE A 137 -0.09 3.35 18.06
N GLU A 138 -1.06 4.25 17.88
CA GLU A 138 -0.89 5.69 18.08
C GLU A 138 -0.36 6.01 19.48
N ARG A 139 -0.98 5.44 20.51
CA ARG A 139 -0.59 5.64 21.91
C ARG A 139 0.85 5.18 22.18
N LEU A 140 1.23 4.01 21.65
CA LEU A 140 2.58 3.45 21.83
C LEU A 140 3.64 4.27 21.09
N LEU A 141 3.35 4.69 19.85
CA LEU A 141 4.22 5.54 19.07
C LEU A 141 4.44 6.93 19.71
N ASP A 142 3.37 7.54 20.23
CA ASP A 142 3.45 8.82 20.90
C ASP A 142 4.21 8.73 22.23
N ALA A 143 4.22 7.55 22.86
CA ALA A 143 5.05 7.26 24.04
C ALA A 143 6.52 6.90 23.69
N GLY A 144 6.86 6.74 22.41
CA GLY A 144 8.18 6.28 21.95
C GLY A 144 8.45 4.80 22.21
N ASP A 145 7.41 4.03 22.52
CA ASP A 145 7.51 2.58 22.79
C ASP A 145 7.43 1.76 21.50
N HIS A 146 8.46 1.87 20.67
CA HIS A 146 8.49 1.27 19.35
C HIS A 146 8.45 -0.27 19.38
N GLU A 147 9.05 -0.91 20.39
CA GLU A 147 9.05 -2.37 20.48
C GLU A 147 7.62 -2.92 20.72
N ASN A 148 6.89 -2.35 21.67
CA ASN A 148 5.52 -2.75 21.90
C ASN A 148 4.59 -2.30 20.77
N ALA A 149 4.85 -1.16 20.12
CA ALA A 149 4.12 -0.75 18.92
C ALA A 149 4.28 -1.76 17.79
N MET A 150 5.51 -2.25 17.53
CA MET A 150 5.76 -3.29 16.51
C MET A 150 5.07 -4.61 16.87
N ARG A 151 5.18 -5.07 18.14
CA ARG A 151 4.46 -6.27 18.60
C ARG A 151 2.95 -6.13 18.42
N HIS A 152 2.39 -4.96 18.72
CA HIS A 152 0.97 -4.73 18.59
C HIS A 152 0.53 -4.63 17.12
N TYR A 153 1.37 -4.03 16.27
CA TYR A 153 1.13 -3.98 14.82
C TYR A 153 1.07 -5.38 14.21
N MET A 154 1.99 -6.26 14.60
CA MET A 154 2.16 -7.61 14.07
C MET A 154 1.30 -8.69 14.74
N LYS A 155 0.48 -8.36 15.76
CA LYS A 155 -0.15 -9.35 16.66
C LYS A 155 -1.05 -10.38 15.96
N ASP A 156 -1.66 -10.00 14.84
CA ASP A 156 -2.60 -10.83 14.08
C ASP A 156 -1.96 -11.40 12.79
N MET A 157 -0.65 -11.18 12.58
CA MET A 157 0.14 -11.76 11.49
C MET A 157 0.73 -13.12 11.92
N PRO A 158 1.24 -13.94 10.98
CA PRO A 158 1.90 -15.19 11.31
C PRO A 158 2.96 -14.99 12.41
N PRO A 159 2.86 -15.71 13.54
CA PRO A 159 3.70 -15.44 14.72
C PRO A 159 5.19 -15.64 14.47
N GLU A 160 5.55 -16.48 13.49
CA GLU A 160 6.95 -16.69 13.09
C GLU A 160 7.59 -15.45 12.48
N TRP A 161 6.82 -14.52 11.90
CA TRP A 161 7.35 -13.27 11.36
C TRP A 161 7.87 -12.37 12.47
N LEU A 162 7.07 -12.13 13.51
CA LEU A 162 7.50 -11.35 14.67
C LEU A 162 8.65 -12.03 15.41
N ALA A 163 8.53 -13.35 15.64
CA ALA A 163 9.57 -14.11 16.33
C ALA A 163 10.90 -14.05 15.59
N GLY A 164 10.90 -14.08 14.26
CA GLY A 164 12.10 -13.91 13.43
C GLY A 164 12.75 -12.54 13.60
N MET A 165 11.95 -11.47 13.66
CA MET A 165 12.46 -10.11 13.91
C MET A 165 13.02 -9.96 15.32
N GLU A 166 12.34 -10.46 16.35
CA GLU A 166 12.77 -10.39 17.75
C GLU A 166 14.04 -11.20 18.03
N ALA A 167 14.27 -12.29 17.30
CA ALA A 167 15.48 -13.08 17.40
C ALA A 167 16.73 -12.37 16.82
N SER A 168 16.54 -11.31 16.04
CA SER A 168 17.64 -10.53 15.47
C SER A 168 18.33 -9.65 16.52
N PRO A 169 19.67 -9.60 16.55
CA PRO A 169 20.40 -8.61 17.34
C PRO A 169 20.05 -7.15 16.98
N ALA A 170 19.49 -6.92 15.78
CA ALA A 170 19.06 -5.63 15.30
C ALA A 170 17.60 -5.29 15.72
N TRP A 171 16.95 -6.11 16.54
CA TRP A 171 15.55 -5.91 16.95
C TRP A 171 15.20 -4.46 17.36
N PRO A 172 15.98 -3.75 18.23
CA PRO A 172 15.62 -2.38 18.60
C PRO A 172 15.61 -1.41 17.41
N MET A 173 16.40 -1.68 16.36
CA MET A 173 16.43 -0.88 15.14
C MET A 173 15.25 -1.26 14.22
N ILE A 174 14.99 -2.56 14.07
CA ILE A 174 13.84 -3.08 13.32
C ILE A 174 12.54 -2.54 13.93
N ALA A 175 12.38 -2.61 15.24
CA ALA A 175 11.19 -2.13 15.92
C ALA A 175 10.92 -0.63 15.68
N ARG A 176 11.96 0.20 15.51
CA ARG A 176 11.79 1.63 15.21
C ARG A 176 11.14 1.90 13.86
N THR A 177 11.21 0.97 12.91
CA THR A 177 10.57 1.14 11.59
C THR A 177 9.06 1.26 11.69
N VAL A 178 8.44 0.77 12.78
CA VAL A 178 7.00 0.89 13.03
C VAL A 178 6.52 2.35 13.08
N ALA A 179 7.39 3.31 13.32
CA ALA A 179 7.04 4.73 13.24
C ALA A 179 6.53 5.13 11.85
N ALA A 180 7.03 4.48 10.80
CA ALA A 180 6.58 4.65 9.42
C ALA A 180 5.26 3.91 9.11
N TYR A 181 4.74 3.07 10.02
CA TYR A 181 3.49 2.32 9.86
C TYR A 181 2.28 3.03 10.47
N ARG A 182 2.46 4.23 11.02
CA ARG A 182 1.38 5.07 11.55
C ARG A 182 0.31 5.35 10.47
N ALA A 183 0.72 5.73 9.27
CA ALA A 183 -0.17 5.98 8.16
C ALA A 183 -0.93 4.72 7.71
N ASP A 184 -0.29 3.55 7.81
CA ASP A 184 -0.92 2.26 7.53
C ASP A 184 -2.05 1.98 8.54
N ALA A 185 -1.79 2.15 9.84
CA ALA A 185 -2.80 1.95 10.88
C ALA A 185 -3.99 2.92 10.74
N GLN A 186 -3.70 4.19 10.47
CA GLN A 186 -4.74 5.22 10.26
C GLN A 186 -5.59 4.90 9.02
N SER A 187 -4.96 4.51 7.90
CA SER A 187 -5.68 4.21 6.66
C SER A 187 -6.52 2.93 6.77
N LEU A 188 -6.03 1.90 7.45
CA LEU A 188 -6.78 0.66 7.69
C LEU A 188 -8.00 0.91 8.55
N ALA A 189 -7.87 1.65 9.66
CA ALA A 189 -9.00 2.00 10.53
C ALA A 189 -10.04 2.84 9.79
N TRP A 190 -9.59 3.80 8.97
CA TRP A 190 -10.48 4.59 8.12
C TRP A 190 -11.20 3.72 7.08
N ALA A 191 -10.46 2.89 6.32
CA ALA A 191 -11.03 2.07 5.24
C ALA A 191 -12.05 1.06 5.78
N GLN A 192 -11.73 0.39 6.89
CA GLN A 192 -12.66 -0.57 7.51
C GLN A 192 -13.95 0.11 7.97
N ARG A 193 -13.86 1.30 8.56
CA ARG A 193 -15.04 2.10 8.93
C ARG A 193 -15.84 2.52 7.71
N ALA A 194 -15.18 3.01 6.66
CA ALA A 194 -15.86 3.44 5.43
C ALA A 194 -16.60 2.29 4.74
N LEU A 195 -16.04 1.07 4.76
CA LEU A 195 -16.69 -0.13 4.24
C LEU A 195 -17.92 -0.52 5.10
N GLU A 196 -17.77 -0.57 6.42
CA GLU A 196 -18.86 -0.96 7.35
C GLU A 196 -20.02 0.04 7.31
N ASP A 197 -19.73 1.34 7.33
CA ASP A 197 -20.72 2.43 7.26
C ASP A 197 -21.26 2.68 5.84
N ARG A 198 -20.69 2.03 4.82
CA ARG A 198 -21.02 2.23 3.40
C ARG A 198 -20.86 3.68 2.96
N THR A 199 -19.82 4.32 3.42
CA THR A 199 -19.50 5.73 3.11
C THR A 199 -18.32 5.89 2.15
N LEU A 200 -17.76 4.78 1.65
CA LEU A 200 -16.64 4.81 0.71
C LEU A 200 -17.06 5.46 -0.62
N ASP A 201 -16.51 6.64 -0.92
CA ASP A 201 -16.80 7.40 -2.14
C ASP A 201 -15.66 7.25 -3.16
N VAL A 202 -15.56 6.05 -3.75
CA VAL A 202 -14.60 5.73 -4.80
C VAL A 202 -15.36 5.40 -6.09
N THR A 203 -15.21 6.24 -7.11
CA THR A 203 -15.96 6.13 -8.39
C THR A 203 -15.11 5.66 -9.56
N VAL A 204 -13.79 5.58 -9.39
CA VAL A 204 -12.86 5.02 -10.38
C VAL A 204 -12.98 3.50 -10.47
N PRO A 205 -12.52 2.86 -11.55
CA PRO A 205 -12.43 1.39 -11.62
C PRO A 205 -11.58 0.81 -10.49
N VAL A 206 -12.03 -0.28 -9.90
CA VAL A 206 -11.33 -1.00 -8.82
C VAL A 206 -11.18 -2.46 -9.18
N LEU A 207 -9.96 -2.96 -9.20
CA LEU A 207 -9.61 -4.37 -9.34
C LEU A 207 -9.07 -4.87 -8.00
N ALA A 208 -9.89 -5.62 -7.26
CA ALA A 208 -9.50 -6.22 -5.99
C ALA A 208 -8.99 -7.64 -6.21
N MET A 209 -7.73 -7.90 -5.87
CA MET A 209 -7.02 -9.14 -6.20
C MET A 209 -6.56 -9.89 -4.94
N TYR A 210 -6.48 -11.20 -5.08
CA TYR A 210 -5.90 -12.11 -4.07
C TYR A 210 -5.24 -13.31 -4.73
N GLY A 211 -4.31 -13.95 -4.00
CA GLY A 211 -3.55 -15.09 -4.49
C GLY A 211 -4.32 -16.40 -4.44
N VAL A 212 -4.00 -17.34 -5.35
CA VAL A 212 -4.56 -18.71 -5.33
C VAL A 212 -4.19 -19.48 -4.05
N GLU A 213 -3.06 -19.14 -3.41
CA GLU A 213 -2.61 -19.67 -2.12
C GLU A 213 -2.55 -18.54 -1.10
N THR A 214 -3.72 -18.01 -0.71
CA THR A 214 -3.84 -16.84 0.16
C THR A 214 -4.43 -17.18 1.53
N PHE A 215 -4.44 -16.18 2.42
CA PHE A 215 -5.15 -16.25 3.70
C PHE A 215 -6.67 -16.21 3.48
N PRO A 216 -7.46 -16.99 4.27
CA PRO A 216 -8.91 -17.14 4.05
C PRO A 216 -9.69 -15.81 4.05
N GLU A 217 -9.21 -14.80 4.75
CA GLU A 217 -9.83 -13.48 4.85
C GLU A 217 -9.68 -12.61 3.58
N MET A 218 -8.68 -12.86 2.73
CA MET A 218 -8.37 -12.00 1.58
C MET A 218 -9.45 -12.00 0.49
N PRO A 219 -10.03 -13.16 0.09
CA PRO A 219 -11.18 -13.16 -0.83
C PRO A 219 -12.39 -12.43 -0.25
N VAL A 220 -12.63 -12.56 1.07
CA VAL A 220 -13.75 -11.89 1.75
C VAL A 220 -13.57 -10.37 1.73
N ALA A 221 -12.35 -9.90 1.98
CA ALA A 221 -12.00 -8.48 1.90
C ALA A 221 -12.15 -7.94 0.47
N ALA A 222 -11.69 -8.68 -0.53
CA ALA A 222 -11.84 -8.30 -1.94
C ALA A 222 -13.32 -8.15 -2.33
N ALA A 223 -14.15 -9.14 -1.98
CA ALA A 223 -15.59 -9.10 -2.21
C ALA A 223 -16.27 -7.91 -1.50
N SER A 224 -15.84 -7.59 -0.27
CA SER A 224 -16.37 -6.45 0.49
C SER A 224 -16.04 -5.11 -0.17
N ILE A 225 -14.81 -4.95 -0.67
CA ILE A 225 -14.40 -3.75 -1.43
C ILE A 225 -15.23 -3.62 -2.71
N VAL A 226 -15.35 -4.70 -3.49
CA VAL A 226 -16.11 -4.71 -4.75
C VAL A 226 -17.59 -4.38 -4.53
N ALA A 227 -18.18 -4.87 -3.45
CA ALA A 227 -19.57 -4.56 -3.10
C ALA A 227 -19.78 -3.08 -2.68
N ALA A 228 -18.73 -2.39 -2.27
CA ALA A 228 -18.80 -1.01 -1.80
C ALA A 228 -18.56 0.04 -2.90
N VAL A 229 -18.10 -0.36 -4.09
CA VAL A 229 -17.75 0.57 -5.18
C VAL A 229 -18.58 0.28 -6.46
N PRO A 230 -18.89 1.30 -7.27
CA PRO A 230 -19.76 1.11 -8.44
C PRO A 230 -19.09 0.36 -9.60
N LYS A 231 -17.76 0.32 -9.65
CA LYS A 231 -16.97 -0.27 -10.75
C LYS A 231 -15.92 -1.24 -10.21
N GLY A 232 -16.34 -2.12 -9.31
CA GLY A 232 -15.46 -3.11 -8.69
C GLY A 232 -15.47 -4.44 -9.44
N VAL A 233 -14.31 -5.04 -9.58
CA VAL A 233 -14.09 -6.41 -10.06
C VAL A 233 -13.15 -7.11 -9.10
N GLU A 234 -13.50 -8.34 -8.67
CA GLU A 234 -12.57 -9.19 -7.94
C GLU A 234 -11.87 -10.16 -8.87
N LYS A 235 -10.64 -10.53 -8.55
CA LYS A 235 -9.85 -11.45 -9.36
C LYS A 235 -8.88 -12.28 -8.53
N GLU A 236 -8.98 -13.60 -8.65
CA GLU A 236 -7.95 -14.52 -8.18
C GLU A 236 -6.78 -14.53 -9.17
N MET A 237 -5.55 -14.46 -8.67
CA MET A 237 -4.33 -14.36 -9.45
C MET A 237 -3.27 -15.34 -8.93
N PRO A 238 -2.28 -15.74 -9.76
CA PRO A 238 -1.13 -16.48 -9.28
C PRO A 238 -0.39 -15.72 -8.18
N GLY A 239 -0.27 -16.35 -7.01
CA GLY A 239 0.38 -15.77 -5.84
C GLY A 239 0.18 -16.61 -4.59
N ALA A 240 1.10 -16.49 -3.65
CA ALA A 240 1.13 -17.23 -2.40
C ALA A 240 1.78 -16.41 -1.28
N MET A 241 1.43 -16.72 -0.03
CA MET A 241 2.07 -16.11 1.16
C MET A 241 2.10 -14.57 1.11
N HIS A 242 0.98 -13.97 0.73
CA HIS A 242 0.78 -12.52 0.61
C HIS A 242 1.58 -11.85 -0.53
N SER A 243 2.15 -12.63 -1.44
CA SER A 243 2.95 -12.14 -2.57
C SER A 243 2.35 -12.60 -3.90
N TRP A 244 2.42 -11.77 -4.92
CA TRP A 244 2.02 -12.13 -6.29
C TRP A 244 3.19 -12.68 -7.12
N GLU A 245 2.86 -13.35 -8.21
CA GLU A 245 3.86 -13.70 -9.24
C GLU A 245 4.08 -12.51 -10.19
N PRO A 246 5.34 -12.06 -10.41
CA PRO A 246 5.62 -10.82 -11.14
C PRO A 246 5.12 -10.79 -12.58
N GLU A 247 5.22 -11.89 -13.33
CA GLU A 247 4.88 -11.92 -14.75
C GLU A 247 3.37 -11.78 -14.99
N PRO A 248 2.48 -12.62 -14.40
CA PRO A 248 1.04 -12.46 -14.58
C PRO A 248 0.52 -11.14 -13.98
N MET A 249 1.09 -10.66 -12.87
CA MET A 249 0.71 -9.38 -12.30
C MET A 249 1.06 -8.21 -13.22
N ALA A 250 2.25 -8.21 -13.82
CA ALA A 250 2.66 -7.15 -14.75
C ALA A 250 1.72 -7.07 -15.96
N ALA A 251 1.36 -8.22 -16.55
CA ALA A 251 0.42 -8.28 -17.68
C ALA A 251 -0.95 -7.72 -17.29
N GLU A 252 -1.47 -8.11 -16.13
CA GLU A 252 -2.76 -7.62 -15.61
C GLU A 252 -2.76 -6.12 -15.39
N LEU A 253 -1.71 -5.60 -14.73
CA LEU A 253 -1.59 -4.17 -14.46
C LEU A 253 -1.47 -3.34 -15.75
N ALA A 254 -0.73 -3.86 -16.75
CA ALA A 254 -0.61 -3.19 -18.03
C ALA A 254 -1.96 -3.15 -18.79
N GLU A 255 -2.74 -4.22 -18.74
CA GLU A 255 -4.08 -4.25 -19.32
C GLU A 255 -5.03 -3.29 -18.59
N PHE A 256 -5.06 -3.36 -17.26
CA PHE A 256 -5.92 -2.51 -16.44
C PHE A 256 -5.58 -1.02 -16.60
N ALA A 257 -4.29 -0.67 -16.64
CA ALA A 257 -3.87 0.71 -16.86
C ALA A 257 -4.33 1.26 -18.22
N ARG A 258 -4.29 0.44 -19.29
CA ARG A 258 -4.80 0.84 -20.61
C ARG A 258 -6.32 1.04 -20.60
N GLN A 259 -7.07 0.20 -19.87
CA GLN A 259 -8.53 0.33 -19.71
C GLN A 259 -8.90 1.62 -18.96
N CYS A 260 -8.10 2.02 -17.97
CA CYS A 260 -8.32 3.23 -17.19
C CYS A 260 -7.92 4.53 -17.92
N ALA A 261 -7.09 4.44 -18.96
CA ALA A 261 -6.61 5.60 -19.74
C ALA A 261 -7.52 5.97 -20.93
N GLY A 262 -8.48 5.13 -21.29
CA GLY A 262 -9.44 5.34 -22.38
C GLY A 262 -10.71 5.99 -21.89
#